data_d6e75e38312f5cc946566fe12d2054e3
#
_entry.id   d6e75e38312f5cc946566fe12d2054e3
#
_cell.length_a   1.000
_cell.length_b   1.000
_cell.length_c   1.000
_cell.angle_alpha   90.00
_cell.angle_beta   90.00
_cell.angle_gamma   90.00
#
_symmetry.space_group_name_H-M   'P 1'
#
loop_
_entity.id
_entity.type
_entity.pdbx_description
1 polymer ?
#
loop_
_entity_poly.entity_id
_entity_poly.type
_entity_poly.pdbx_seq_one_letter_code
_entity_poly.pdbx_strand_id
1 'polypeptide(L)'
;MSIPAVILAGAPADAEMQSKHSVRNRAEIPIAGKPMIRYVVDALKGSHDVGNVCLIGDIDCEGADKVIPSAGSMIANLVAGVEASEGAHVLISTSDIPMLTAEAVDDFIGRCGDLSADLYYAIIPKEECEKRFPGMRRTYTRLAEGTFTGGNMVIISSEFVRRNADYLRQVFEVRKKPLKIAGLIGVGTLIRAIIAQKIWPGAINLRQLERTAGRVLNADLKAVVTPYAEIGSDVDDIGQMEYFQAMVK
;
A
#
# COMPACT_ATOMS: atom_id res chain seq x y z
N MET A 1 9.80 9.37 17.44
CA MET A 1 8.52 10.14 17.35
C MET A 1 7.52 9.21 16.69
N SER A 2 6.46 8.79 17.38
CA SER A 2 5.53 7.80 16.84
C SER A 2 4.56 8.44 15.82
N ILE A 3 4.33 7.74 14.70
CA ILE A 3 3.45 8.17 13.62
C ILE A 3 2.11 7.43 13.77
N PRO A 4 0.94 8.10 13.69
CA PRO A 4 -0.35 7.39 13.69
C PRO A 4 -0.45 6.53 12.42
N ALA A 5 -1.08 5.37 12.55
CA ALA A 5 -1.30 4.46 11.44
C ALA A 5 -2.78 4.32 11.11
N VAL A 6 -3.09 4.19 9.82
CA VAL A 6 -4.44 3.95 9.29
C VAL A 6 -4.41 2.68 8.45
N ILE A 7 -5.30 1.74 8.74
CA ILE A 7 -5.48 0.53 7.94
C ILE A 7 -6.74 0.69 7.08
N LEU A 8 -6.57 0.56 5.77
CA LEU A 8 -7.67 0.62 4.81
C LEU A 8 -8.27 -0.79 4.62
N ALA A 9 -9.38 -1.06 5.28
CA ALA A 9 -10.07 -2.36 5.30
C ALA A 9 -11.48 -2.30 4.67
N GLY A 10 -11.68 -1.42 3.68
CA GLY A 10 -12.97 -1.27 3.01
C GLY A 10 -13.16 -2.16 1.77
N ALA A 11 -12.26 -3.08 1.47
CA ALA A 11 -12.37 -3.94 0.29
C ALA A 11 -13.30 -5.13 0.54
N PRO A 12 -14.36 -5.33 -0.30
CA PRO A 12 -15.18 -6.53 -0.20
C PRO A 12 -14.37 -7.76 -0.60
N ALA A 13 -14.69 -8.91 0.01
CA ALA A 13 -14.21 -10.19 -0.47
C ALA A 13 -14.83 -10.48 -1.84
N ASP A 14 -14.10 -11.13 -2.75
CA ASP A 14 -14.67 -11.58 -4.01
C ASP A 14 -15.65 -12.76 -3.82
N ALA A 15 -16.40 -13.12 -4.87
CA ALA A 15 -17.43 -14.13 -4.79
C ALA A 15 -16.89 -15.51 -4.37
N GLU A 16 -15.68 -15.87 -4.79
CA GLU A 16 -15.06 -17.15 -4.47
C GLU A 16 -14.63 -17.19 -2.99
N MET A 17 -13.98 -16.12 -2.52
CA MET A 17 -13.59 -15.95 -1.11
C MET A 17 -14.81 -15.90 -0.18
N GLN A 18 -15.88 -15.19 -0.58
CA GLN A 18 -17.14 -15.14 0.17
C GLN A 18 -17.75 -16.53 0.32
N SER A 19 -17.80 -17.30 -0.77
CA SER A 19 -18.37 -18.66 -0.76
C SER A 19 -17.55 -19.61 0.12
N LYS A 20 -16.21 -19.53 0.06
CA LYS A 20 -15.30 -20.44 0.78
C LYS A 20 -15.22 -20.14 2.29
N HIS A 21 -15.26 -18.87 2.68
CA HIS A 21 -14.99 -18.44 4.05
C HIS A 21 -16.18 -17.81 4.76
N SER A 22 -17.32 -17.61 4.08
CA SER A 22 -18.52 -16.97 4.64
C SER A 22 -18.26 -15.55 5.20
N VAL A 23 -17.28 -14.83 4.64
CA VAL A 23 -16.91 -13.46 5.01
C VAL A 23 -17.35 -12.47 3.94
N ARG A 24 -17.68 -11.23 4.35
CA ARG A 24 -18.07 -10.17 3.43
C ARG A 24 -16.90 -9.24 3.09
N ASN A 25 -15.97 -9.08 4.01
CA ASN A 25 -14.80 -8.23 3.86
C ASN A 25 -13.55 -9.08 3.66
N ARG A 26 -12.69 -8.69 2.72
CA ARG A 26 -11.42 -9.38 2.45
C ARG A 26 -10.51 -9.45 3.69
N ALA A 27 -10.51 -8.42 4.51
CA ALA A 27 -9.70 -8.34 5.72
C ALA A 27 -10.03 -9.41 6.79
N GLU A 28 -11.24 -9.99 6.72
CA GLU A 28 -11.71 -11.03 7.65
C GLU A 28 -11.32 -12.46 7.21
N ILE A 29 -10.76 -12.64 6.01
CA ILE A 29 -10.34 -13.96 5.51
C ILE A 29 -9.31 -14.55 6.47
N PRO A 30 -9.54 -15.80 6.94
CA PRO A 30 -8.63 -16.42 7.90
C PRO A 30 -7.38 -16.97 7.22
N ILE A 31 -6.21 -16.62 7.75
CA ILE A 31 -4.92 -17.24 7.47
C ILE A 31 -4.50 -17.98 8.74
N ALA A 32 -4.32 -19.31 8.66
CA ALA A 32 -4.03 -20.19 9.80
C ALA A 32 -4.98 -19.95 11.01
N GLY A 33 -6.27 -19.75 10.73
CA GLY A 33 -7.30 -19.55 11.75
C GLY A 33 -7.41 -18.13 12.34
N LYS A 34 -6.58 -17.19 11.93
CA LYS A 34 -6.58 -15.79 12.39
C LYS A 34 -6.95 -14.86 11.22
N PRO A 35 -7.91 -13.93 11.35
CA PRO A 35 -8.25 -12.97 10.30
C PRO A 35 -7.03 -12.18 9.81
N MET A 36 -6.89 -11.95 8.48
CA MET A 36 -5.76 -11.24 7.90
C MET A 36 -5.49 -9.89 8.57
N ILE A 37 -6.54 -9.15 8.83
CA ILE A 37 -6.43 -7.82 9.50
C ILE A 37 -5.71 -7.88 10.84
N ARG A 38 -5.85 -8.97 11.59
CA ARG A 38 -5.19 -9.12 12.90
C ARG A 38 -3.69 -9.19 12.81
N TYR A 39 -3.15 -9.77 11.74
CA TYR A 39 -1.70 -9.78 11.50
C TYR A 39 -1.18 -8.36 11.27
N VAL A 40 -1.91 -7.56 10.49
CA VAL A 40 -1.54 -6.17 10.20
C VAL A 40 -1.64 -5.30 11.46
N VAL A 41 -2.73 -5.43 12.23
CA VAL A 41 -2.90 -4.71 13.51
C VAL A 41 -1.79 -5.07 14.48
N ASP A 42 -1.48 -6.38 14.65
CA ASP A 42 -0.46 -6.82 15.58
C ASP A 42 0.94 -6.34 15.17
N ALA A 43 1.25 -6.31 13.87
CA ALA A 43 2.52 -5.78 13.38
C ALA A 43 2.65 -4.27 13.64
N LEU A 44 1.59 -3.49 13.34
CA LEU A 44 1.58 -2.05 13.60
C LEU A 44 1.65 -1.73 15.09
N LYS A 45 0.91 -2.46 15.93
CA LYS A 45 0.95 -2.29 17.40
C LYS A 45 2.27 -2.74 18.03
N GLY A 46 2.97 -3.67 17.40
CA GLY A 46 4.29 -4.14 17.81
C GLY A 46 5.44 -3.21 17.40
N SER A 47 5.22 -2.30 16.45
CA SER A 47 6.22 -1.32 15.99
C SER A 47 6.52 -0.28 17.08
N HIS A 48 7.79 0.11 17.20
CA HIS A 48 8.23 1.17 18.12
C HIS A 48 7.90 2.58 17.59
N ASP A 49 7.77 2.72 16.28
CA ASP A 49 7.58 4.00 15.59
C ASP A 49 6.11 4.30 15.24
N VAL A 50 5.20 3.35 15.49
CA VAL A 50 3.75 3.55 15.32
C VAL A 50 3.09 3.97 16.63
N GLY A 51 2.21 4.97 16.53
CA GLY A 51 1.35 5.43 17.63
C GLY A 51 -0.02 4.74 17.60
N ASN A 52 -1.08 5.55 17.57
CA ASN A 52 -2.45 5.04 17.47
C ASN A 52 -2.72 4.37 16.11
N VAL A 53 -3.42 3.24 16.14
CA VAL A 53 -3.84 2.48 14.96
C VAL A 53 -5.34 2.68 14.74
N CYS A 54 -5.70 3.35 13.66
CA CYS A 54 -7.09 3.56 13.23
C CYS A 54 -7.40 2.60 12.06
N LEU A 55 -8.55 1.93 12.11
CA LEU A 55 -9.02 1.05 11.05
C LEU A 55 -10.24 1.70 10.36
N ILE A 56 -10.23 1.70 9.03
CA ILE A 56 -11.35 2.20 8.22
C ILE A 56 -11.98 1.01 7.46
N GLY A 57 -13.17 0.61 7.89
CA GLY A 57 -13.88 -0.53 7.29
C GLY A 57 -15.09 -0.95 8.11
N ASP A 58 -16.01 -1.66 7.48
CA ASP A 58 -17.22 -2.19 8.10
C ASP A 58 -16.93 -3.57 8.70
N ILE A 59 -15.98 -3.63 9.63
CA ILE A 59 -15.55 -4.85 10.33
C ILE A 59 -15.21 -4.52 11.79
N ASP A 60 -15.40 -5.50 12.65
CA ASP A 60 -14.89 -5.44 14.02
C ASP A 60 -13.46 -5.98 14.06
N CYS A 61 -12.55 -5.23 14.68
CA CYS A 61 -11.18 -5.68 14.85
C CYS A 61 -10.66 -5.30 16.23
N GLU A 62 -10.50 -6.29 17.07
CA GLU A 62 -9.86 -6.13 18.37
C GLU A 62 -8.40 -5.70 18.19
N GLY A 63 -7.90 -4.80 19.05
CA GLY A 63 -6.53 -4.29 19.04
C GLY A 63 -6.33 -3.00 18.26
N ALA A 64 -7.22 -2.59 17.35
CA ALA A 64 -7.22 -1.24 16.81
C ALA A 64 -7.68 -0.24 17.88
N ASP A 65 -7.06 0.95 17.95
CA ASP A 65 -7.45 1.98 18.92
C ASP A 65 -8.76 2.67 18.52
N LYS A 66 -9.06 2.68 17.22
CA LYS A 66 -10.27 3.26 16.66
C LYS A 66 -10.72 2.51 15.42
N VAL A 67 -12.01 2.27 15.30
CA VAL A 67 -12.63 1.74 14.08
C VAL A 67 -13.62 2.76 13.55
N ILE A 68 -13.54 3.06 12.26
CA ILE A 68 -14.41 4.01 11.56
C ILE A 68 -15.06 3.25 10.39
N PRO A 69 -16.38 3.39 10.19
CA PRO A 69 -17.08 2.80 9.08
C PRO A 69 -16.48 3.21 7.73
N SER A 70 -16.61 2.34 6.74
CA SER A 70 -16.14 2.63 5.37
C SER A 70 -16.86 3.83 4.77
N ALA A 71 -16.10 4.75 4.19
CA ALA A 71 -16.62 5.90 3.44
C ALA A 71 -16.93 5.57 1.96
N GLY A 72 -16.97 4.28 1.59
CA GLY A 72 -17.44 3.77 0.30
C GLY A 72 -16.39 3.71 -0.82
N SER A 73 -15.24 4.39 -0.69
CA SER A 73 -14.15 4.28 -1.66
C SER A 73 -12.79 4.34 -0.99
N MET A 74 -11.76 3.79 -1.66
CA MET A 74 -10.40 3.78 -1.11
C MET A 74 -9.89 5.19 -0.75
N ILE A 75 -10.13 6.18 -1.60
CA ILE A 75 -9.70 7.57 -1.31
C ILE A 75 -10.57 8.22 -0.24
N ALA A 76 -11.87 7.94 -0.22
CA ALA A 76 -12.72 8.43 0.86
C ALA A 76 -12.29 7.83 2.21
N ASN A 77 -11.93 6.55 2.24
CA ASN A 77 -11.39 5.87 3.43
C ASN A 77 -10.03 6.46 3.84
N LEU A 78 -9.14 6.75 2.88
CA LEU A 78 -7.87 7.43 3.14
C LEU A 78 -8.10 8.81 3.80
N VAL A 79 -8.96 9.63 3.22
CA VAL A 79 -9.28 10.97 3.75
C VAL A 79 -9.87 10.86 5.15
N ALA A 80 -10.88 10.00 5.36
CA ALA A 80 -11.49 9.78 6.66
C ALA A 80 -10.46 9.32 7.72
N GLY A 81 -9.55 8.42 7.34
CA GLY A 81 -8.48 7.95 8.22
C GLY A 81 -7.50 9.05 8.60
N VAL A 82 -7.07 9.87 7.65
CA VAL A 82 -6.16 11.00 7.88
C VAL A 82 -6.84 12.07 8.74
N GLU A 83 -8.11 12.39 8.50
CA GLU A 83 -8.88 13.34 9.32
C GLU A 83 -9.09 12.87 10.76
N ALA A 84 -9.19 11.56 10.96
CA ALA A 84 -9.34 10.96 12.28
C ALA A 84 -8.03 10.79 13.04
N SER A 85 -6.89 11.04 12.38
CA SER A 85 -5.55 10.85 12.94
C SER A 85 -4.95 12.19 13.37
N GLU A 86 -4.24 12.17 14.50
CA GLU A 86 -3.51 13.34 15.03
C GLU A 86 -2.04 13.20 14.70
N GLY A 87 -1.61 13.81 13.58
CA GLY A 87 -0.21 13.80 13.16
C GLY A 87 0.01 14.60 11.88
N ALA A 88 1.21 15.14 11.70
CA ALA A 88 1.61 15.81 10.45
C ALA A 88 1.72 14.80 9.30
N HIS A 89 2.14 13.58 9.61
CA HIS A 89 2.22 12.43 8.70
C HIS A 89 1.47 11.23 9.27
N VAL A 90 0.90 10.43 8.41
CA VAL A 90 0.13 9.22 8.73
C VAL A 90 0.69 8.05 7.93
N LEU A 91 0.95 6.94 8.61
CA LEU A 91 1.25 5.67 7.96
C LEU A 91 -0.04 5.02 7.48
N ILE A 92 -0.17 4.79 6.20
CA ILE A 92 -1.29 4.08 5.59
C ILE A 92 -0.85 2.66 5.24
N SER A 93 -1.63 1.68 5.64
CA SER A 93 -1.44 0.27 5.28
C SER A 93 -2.71 -0.30 4.68
N THR A 94 -2.58 -1.26 3.77
CA THR A 94 -3.71 -2.11 3.39
C THR A 94 -3.93 -3.20 4.45
N SER A 95 -5.08 -3.85 4.41
CA SER A 95 -5.50 -4.88 5.38
C SER A 95 -5.15 -6.32 4.97
N ASP A 96 -4.56 -6.49 3.79
CA ASP A 96 -4.40 -7.77 3.09
C ASP A 96 -2.93 -8.25 2.97
N ILE A 97 -2.06 -7.79 3.88
CA ILE A 97 -0.64 -8.18 3.97
C ILE A 97 -0.37 -8.96 5.27
N PRO A 98 -0.83 -10.22 5.38
CA PRO A 98 -0.78 -10.99 6.64
C PRO A 98 0.63 -11.37 7.09
N MET A 99 1.64 -11.18 6.26
CA MET A 99 3.04 -11.46 6.60
C MET A 99 3.78 -10.25 7.16
N LEU A 100 3.11 -9.10 7.30
CA LEU A 100 3.71 -7.88 7.85
C LEU A 100 4.27 -8.13 9.25
N THR A 101 5.45 -7.59 9.53
CA THR A 101 6.11 -7.66 10.85
C THR A 101 6.38 -6.26 11.40
N ALA A 102 6.53 -6.14 12.71
CA ALA A 102 6.85 -4.87 13.36
C ALA A 102 8.19 -4.31 12.85
N GLU A 103 9.18 -5.19 12.65
CA GLU A 103 10.51 -4.81 12.14
C GLU A 103 10.42 -4.24 10.70
N ALA A 104 9.54 -4.79 9.87
CA ALA A 104 9.31 -4.27 8.52
C ALA A 104 8.70 -2.86 8.55
N VAL A 105 7.80 -2.61 9.50
CA VAL A 105 7.20 -1.30 9.74
C VAL A 105 8.26 -0.29 10.21
N ASP A 106 9.04 -0.65 11.23
CA ASP A 106 10.09 0.20 11.78
C ASP A 106 11.18 0.53 10.73
N ASP A 107 11.62 -0.47 9.93
CA ASP A 107 12.57 -0.26 8.82
C ASP A 107 12.02 0.74 7.79
N PHE A 108 10.76 0.58 7.39
CA PHE A 108 10.15 1.48 6.41
C PHE A 108 10.06 2.92 6.94
N ILE A 109 9.57 3.11 8.17
CA ILE A 109 9.48 4.44 8.81
C ILE A 109 10.89 5.06 8.93
N GLY A 110 11.87 4.29 9.42
CA GLY A 110 13.25 4.76 9.58
C GLY A 110 13.90 5.19 8.26
N ARG A 111 13.60 4.52 7.15
CA ARG A 111 14.10 4.88 5.80
C ARG A 111 13.45 6.13 5.23
N CYS A 112 12.28 6.55 5.70
CA CYS A 112 11.65 7.79 5.27
C CYS A 112 12.38 9.06 5.76
N GLY A 113 13.22 8.94 6.78
CA GLY A 113 14.09 10.00 7.27
C GLY A 113 13.34 11.15 7.95
N ASP A 114 13.54 12.37 7.46
CA ASP A 114 13.03 13.60 8.06
C ASP A 114 11.55 13.91 7.77
N LEU A 115 10.89 13.06 7.00
CA LEU A 115 9.50 13.24 6.56
C LEU A 115 9.22 14.61 5.89
N SER A 116 10.16 15.09 5.08
CA SER A 116 10.07 16.39 4.40
C SER A 116 9.21 16.39 3.13
N ALA A 117 8.92 15.18 2.56
CA ALA A 117 8.09 15.03 1.37
C ALA A 117 6.61 14.81 1.70
N ASP A 118 5.74 15.04 0.72
CA ASP A 118 4.29 14.83 0.86
C ASP A 118 3.92 13.34 0.94
N LEU A 119 4.70 12.46 0.27
CA LEU A 119 4.39 11.03 0.16
C LEU A 119 5.66 10.18 0.07
N TYR A 120 5.71 9.13 0.87
CA TYR A 120 6.75 8.08 0.87
C TYR A 120 6.10 6.75 0.54
N TYR A 121 6.49 6.15 -0.58
CA TYR A 121 5.92 4.90 -1.07
C TYR A 121 6.92 3.76 -0.98
N ALA A 122 6.57 2.69 -0.28
CA ALA A 122 7.41 1.50 -0.17
C ALA A 122 7.55 0.80 -1.52
N ILE A 123 8.78 0.50 -1.93
CA ILE A 123 9.10 -0.37 -3.06
C ILE A 123 10.08 -1.44 -2.63
N ILE A 124 9.94 -2.65 -3.18
CA ILE A 124 10.68 -3.81 -2.76
C ILE A 124 11.46 -4.38 -3.95
N PRO A 125 12.78 -4.65 -3.81
CA PRO A 125 13.57 -5.33 -4.83
C PRO A 125 13.01 -6.72 -5.15
N LYS A 126 13.03 -7.09 -6.42
CA LYS A 126 12.58 -8.41 -6.87
C LYS A 126 13.31 -9.54 -6.17
N GLU A 127 14.62 -9.39 -5.98
CA GLU A 127 15.48 -10.38 -5.33
C GLU A 127 15.01 -10.69 -3.90
N GLU A 128 14.59 -9.68 -3.13
CA GLU A 128 14.09 -9.86 -1.77
C GLU A 128 12.72 -10.56 -1.77
N CYS A 129 11.86 -10.21 -2.74
CA CYS A 129 10.58 -10.91 -2.90
C CYS A 129 10.77 -12.39 -3.26
N GLU A 130 11.65 -12.70 -4.21
CA GLU A 130 11.92 -14.07 -4.64
C GLU A 130 12.63 -14.90 -3.58
N LYS A 131 13.50 -14.28 -2.78
CA LYS A 131 14.17 -14.91 -1.64
C LYS A 131 13.19 -15.25 -0.52
N ARG A 132 12.30 -14.32 -0.18
CA ARG A 132 11.38 -14.46 0.96
C ARG A 132 10.13 -15.28 0.63
N PHE A 133 9.59 -15.08 -0.58
CA PHE A 133 8.36 -15.71 -1.07
C PHE A 133 8.57 -16.31 -2.48
N PRO A 134 9.36 -17.40 -2.59
CA PRO A 134 9.69 -18.01 -3.88
C PRO A 134 8.45 -18.49 -4.61
N GLY A 135 8.35 -18.17 -5.91
CA GLY A 135 7.22 -18.58 -6.76
C GLY A 135 5.94 -17.74 -6.61
N MET A 136 5.91 -16.78 -5.71
CA MET A 136 4.76 -15.88 -5.58
C MET A 136 4.64 -14.96 -6.81
N ARG A 137 3.45 -14.89 -7.41
CA ARG A 137 3.18 -14.01 -8.55
C ARG A 137 3.14 -12.55 -8.13
N ARG A 138 3.92 -11.70 -8.84
CA ARG A 138 3.95 -10.26 -8.60
C ARG A 138 4.19 -9.51 -9.89
N THR A 139 3.70 -8.27 -9.91
CA THR A 139 3.99 -7.33 -11.00
C THR A 139 5.26 -6.56 -10.68
N TYR A 140 6.24 -6.65 -11.57
CA TYR A 140 7.52 -5.97 -11.41
C TYR A 140 7.71 -4.88 -12.45
N THR A 141 8.32 -3.77 -12.01
CA THR A 141 8.77 -2.67 -12.86
C THR A 141 10.29 -2.67 -12.92
N ARG A 142 10.85 -2.65 -14.13
CA ARG A 142 12.29 -2.55 -14.34
C ARG A 142 12.71 -1.08 -14.45
N LEU A 143 13.65 -0.69 -13.60
CA LEU A 143 14.26 0.64 -13.57
C LEU A 143 15.77 0.51 -13.81
N ALA A 144 16.45 1.65 -13.98
CA ALA A 144 17.92 1.68 -14.13
C ALA A 144 18.64 1.10 -12.90
N GLU A 145 18.06 1.31 -11.70
CA GLU A 145 18.62 0.86 -10.42
C GLU A 145 18.28 -0.60 -10.09
N GLY A 146 17.37 -1.26 -10.81
CA GLY A 146 16.97 -2.63 -10.54
C GLY A 146 15.54 -2.94 -10.93
N THR A 147 15.04 -4.05 -10.45
CA THR A 147 13.65 -4.49 -10.68
C THR A 147 12.90 -4.46 -9.35
N PHE A 148 11.77 -3.75 -9.31
CA PHE A 148 11.02 -3.50 -8.09
C PHE A 148 9.53 -3.83 -8.24
N THR A 149 8.89 -4.14 -7.12
CA THR A 149 7.43 -4.14 -6.99
C THR A 149 6.98 -3.05 -6.02
N GLY A 150 5.75 -2.57 -6.14
CA GLY A 150 5.14 -1.69 -5.15
C GLY A 150 4.79 -2.42 -3.88
N GLY A 151 4.86 -1.70 -2.75
CA GLY A 151 4.40 -2.18 -1.46
C GLY A 151 2.98 -1.71 -1.14
N ASN A 152 2.48 -2.14 -0.01
CA ASN A 152 1.15 -1.84 0.50
C ASN A 152 1.19 -0.86 1.70
N MET A 153 2.31 -0.15 1.85
CA MET A 153 2.50 0.88 2.87
C MET A 153 2.94 2.19 2.26
N VAL A 154 2.38 3.27 2.79
CA VAL A 154 2.67 4.65 2.38
C VAL A 154 2.71 5.53 3.62
N ILE A 155 3.69 6.42 3.78
CA ILE A 155 3.58 7.55 4.71
C ILE A 155 3.14 8.77 3.90
N ILE A 156 2.11 9.48 4.37
CA ILE A 156 1.51 10.59 3.66
C ILE A 156 1.33 11.81 4.58
N SER A 157 1.60 12.99 4.08
CA SER A 157 1.35 14.24 4.77
C SER A 157 -0.15 14.48 4.94
N SER A 158 -0.59 14.74 6.18
CA SER A 158 -1.98 15.06 6.48
C SER A 158 -2.42 16.35 5.79
N GLU A 159 -1.54 17.34 5.71
CA GLU A 159 -1.81 18.60 5.02
C GLU A 159 -2.00 18.37 3.51
N PHE A 160 -1.13 17.55 2.89
CA PHE A 160 -1.26 17.20 1.48
C PHE A 160 -2.61 16.56 1.18
N VAL A 161 -3.05 15.57 2.00
CA VAL A 161 -4.35 14.91 1.81
C VAL A 161 -5.50 15.89 1.93
N ARG A 162 -5.52 16.73 2.97
CA ARG A 162 -6.59 17.72 3.18
C ARG A 162 -6.68 18.72 2.03
N ARG A 163 -5.54 19.21 1.54
CA ARG A 163 -5.48 20.18 0.44
C ARG A 163 -5.87 19.59 -0.91
N ASN A 164 -5.63 18.29 -1.14
CA ASN A 164 -5.79 17.65 -2.43
C ASN A 164 -6.88 16.56 -2.47
N ALA A 165 -7.76 16.46 -1.47
CA ALA A 165 -8.74 15.36 -1.34
C ALA A 165 -9.59 15.15 -2.61
N ASP A 166 -10.13 16.21 -3.21
CA ASP A 166 -10.96 16.12 -4.41
C ASP A 166 -10.14 15.73 -5.65
N TYR A 167 -8.92 16.24 -5.76
CA TYR A 167 -8.01 15.87 -6.84
C TYR A 167 -7.60 14.40 -6.75
N LEU A 168 -7.28 13.90 -5.56
CA LEU A 168 -6.96 12.49 -5.33
C LEU A 168 -8.13 11.57 -5.71
N ARG A 169 -9.39 11.96 -5.39
CA ARG A 169 -10.59 11.23 -5.83
C ARG A 169 -10.64 11.12 -7.35
N GLN A 170 -10.45 12.23 -8.07
CA GLN A 170 -10.47 12.25 -9.54
C GLN A 170 -9.36 11.39 -10.16
N VAL A 171 -8.12 11.50 -9.68
CA VAL A 171 -6.98 10.69 -10.15
C VAL A 171 -7.26 9.21 -9.94
N PHE A 172 -7.77 8.86 -8.77
CA PHE A 172 -8.01 7.47 -8.43
C PHE A 172 -9.13 6.82 -9.23
N GLU A 173 -10.19 7.56 -9.57
CA GLU A 173 -11.28 7.09 -10.44
C GLU A 173 -10.80 6.76 -11.85
N VAL A 174 -9.80 7.48 -12.34
CA VAL A 174 -9.28 7.29 -13.71
C VAL A 174 -8.10 6.34 -13.79
N ARG A 175 -7.54 5.85 -12.67
CA ARG A 175 -6.33 5.01 -12.63
C ARG A 175 -6.38 3.73 -13.49
N LYS A 176 -7.59 3.18 -13.70
CA LYS A 176 -7.81 2.01 -14.54
C LYS A 176 -8.13 2.35 -16.00
N LYS A 177 -8.12 3.64 -16.37
CA LYS A 177 -8.49 4.13 -17.72
C LYS A 177 -7.27 4.75 -18.40
N PRO A 178 -6.46 3.98 -19.18
CA PRO A 178 -5.18 4.44 -19.73
C PRO A 178 -5.27 5.75 -20.52
N LEU A 179 -6.34 5.94 -21.30
CA LEU A 179 -6.56 7.17 -22.09
C LEU A 179 -6.80 8.41 -21.20
N LYS A 180 -7.44 8.24 -20.04
CA LYS A 180 -7.65 9.35 -19.10
C LYS A 180 -6.38 9.65 -18.32
N ILE A 181 -5.60 8.62 -17.96
CA ILE A 181 -4.27 8.81 -17.39
C ILE A 181 -3.37 9.54 -18.40
N ALA A 182 -3.40 9.19 -19.69
CA ALA A 182 -2.65 9.88 -20.72
C ALA A 182 -2.97 11.38 -20.77
N GLY A 183 -4.22 11.77 -20.51
CA GLY A 183 -4.62 13.18 -20.38
C GLY A 183 -3.98 13.89 -19.18
N LEU A 184 -3.76 13.19 -18.07
CA LEU A 184 -3.16 13.75 -16.85
C LEU A 184 -1.63 13.86 -16.92
N ILE A 185 -0.96 12.83 -17.45
CA ILE A 185 0.52 12.76 -17.50
C ILE A 185 1.11 13.17 -18.85
N GLY A 186 0.27 13.41 -19.84
CA GLY A 186 0.66 13.65 -21.24
C GLY A 186 0.92 12.34 -22.00
N VAL A 187 0.39 12.28 -23.24
CA VAL A 187 0.52 11.11 -24.13
C VAL A 187 1.98 10.71 -24.35
N GLY A 188 2.88 11.70 -24.49
CA GLY A 188 4.32 11.47 -24.67
C GLY A 188 4.97 10.77 -23.49
N THR A 189 4.57 11.10 -22.26
CA THR A 189 5.08 10.44 -21.04
C THR A 189 4.58 8.99 -20.92
N LEU A 190 3.30 8.76 -21.22
CA LEU A 190 2.73 7.41 -21.25
C LEU A 190 3.39 6.54 -22.33
N ILE A 191 3.60 7.05 -23.53
CA ILE A 191 4.29 6.35 -24.61
C ILE A 191 5.73 6.02 -24.20
N ARG A 192 6.46 6.98 -23.61
CA ARG A 192 7.82 6.74 -23.09
C ARG A 192 7.85 5.65 -22.02
N ALA A 193 6.89 5.67 -21.09
CA ALA A 193 6.78 4.65 -20.05
C ALA A 193 6.52 3.25 -20.62
N ILE A 194 5.63 3.13 -21.61
CA ILE A 194 5.31 1.87 -22.30
C ILE A 194 6.52 1.38 -23.13
N ILE A 195 7.18 2.27 -23.86
CA ILE A 195 8.36 1.95 -24.68
C ILE A 195 9.51 1.54 -23.77
N ALA A 196 9.75 2.28 -22.69
CA ALA A 196 10.80 1.96 -21.73
C ALA A 196 10.61 0.57 -21.10
N GLN A 197 9.37 0.22 -20.73
CA GLN A 197 9.08 -1.12 -20.21
C GLN A 197 9.25 -2.25 -21.24
N LYS A 198 8.88 -2.01 -22.52
CA LYS A 198 8.86 -3.06 -23.54
C LYS A 198 10.16 -3.17 -24.35
N ILE A 199 10.80 -2.03 -24.66
CA ILE A 199 11.90 -1.97 -25.63
C ILE A 199 13.25 -1.73 -24.96
N TRP A 200 13.29 -0.91 -23.90
CA TRP A 200 14.52 -0.61 -23.16
C TRP A 200 14.25 -0.63 -21.65
N PRO A 201 14.18 -1.82 -21.06
CA PRO A 201 14.04 -1.95 -19.61
C PRO A 201 15.26 -1.26 -18.95
N GLY A 202 15.01 -0.35 -18.02
CA GLY A 202 16.05 0.44 -17.37
C GLY A 202 16.31 1.83 -17.98
N ALA A 203 15.57 2.25 -19.00
CA ALA A 203 15.64 3.62 -19.51
C ALA A 203 15.03 4.67 -18.56
N ILE A 204 14.23 4.26 -17.59
CA ILE A 204 13.66 5.13 -16.56
C ILE A 204 14.35 4.82 -15.24
N ASN A 205 14.90 5.85 -14.61
CA ASN A 205 15.43 5.76 -13.26
C ASN A 205 14.38 6.12 -12.20
N LEU A 206 14.66 5.78 -10.95
CA LEU A 206 13.75 5.99 -9.83
C LEU A 206 13.33 7.46 -9.69
N ARG A 207 14.28 8.39 -9.80
CA ARG A 207 13.99 9.84 -9.74
C ARG A 207 13.04 10.32 -10.84
N GLN A 208 13.12 9.75 -12.04
CA GLN A 208 12.20 10.07 -13.13
C GLN A 208 10.80 9.53 -12.85
N LEU A 209 10.72 8.34 -12.25
CA LEU A 209 9.45 7.75 -11.82
C LEU A 209 8.80 8.62 -10.72
N GLU A 210 9.55 8.99 -9.69
CA GLU A 210 9.11 9.89 -8.61
C GLU A 210 8.58 11.21 -9.15
N ARG A 211 9.35 11.88 -10.02
CA ARG A 211 8.93 13.14 -10.65
C ARG A 211 7.66 12.99 -11.49
N THR A 212 7.53 11.87 -12.21
CA THR A 212 6.34 11.64 -13.05
C THR A 212 5.11 11.36 -12.19
N ALA A 213 5.22 10.48 -11.20
CA ALA A 213 4.16 10.19 -10.26
C ALA A 213 3.80 11.43 -9.41
N GLY A 214 4.81 12.17 -8.95
CA GLY A 214 4.62 13.41 -8.21
C GLY A 214 3.85 14.47 -9.00
N ARG A 215 4.14 14.64 -10.31
CA ARG A 215 3.34 15.53 -11.17
C ARG A 215 1.89 15.09 -11.30
N VAL A 216 1.64 13.77 -11.42
CA VAL A 216 0.28 13.23 -11.50
C VAL A 216 -0.48 13.46 -10.21
N LEU A 217 0.18 13.31 -9.06
CA LEU A 217 -0.43 13.46 -7.75
C LEU A 217 -0.39 14.91 -7.23
N ASN A 218 0.34 15.81 -7.91
CA ASN A 218 0.65 17.16 -7.44
C ASN A 218 1.31 17.12 -6.04
N ALA A 219 2.30 16.24 -5.87
CA ALA A 219 2.96 15.92 -4.61
C ALA A 219 4.48 15.85 -4.77
N ASP A 220 5.22 16.15 -3.70
CA ASP A 220 6.59 15.68 -3.56
C ASP A 220 6.56 14.22 -3.11
N LEU A 221 7.03 13.32 -3.99
CA LEU A 221 6.97 11.88 -3.79
C LEU A 221 8.36 11.29 -3.72
N LYS A 222 8.60 10.47 -2.72
CA LYS A 222 9.81 9.65 -2.58
C LYS A 222 9.46 8.17 -2.57
N ALA A 223 10.12 7.39 -3.41
CA ALA A 223 10.08 5.94 -3.35
C ALA A 223 11.13 5.44 -2.36
N VAL A 224 10.71 4.64 -1.41
CA VAL A 224 11.55 4.12 -0.32
C VAL A 224 11.83 2.64 -0.57
N VAL A 225 13.08 2.32 -0.88
CA VAL A 225 13.50 0.93 -1.08
C VAL A 225 13.65 0.26 0.27
N THR A 226 12.89 -0.81 0.51
CA THR A 226 12.97 -1.64 1.71
C THR A 226 13.25 -3.10 1.32
N PRO A 227 14.07 -3.85 2.10
CA PRO A 227 14.30 -5.27 1.85
C PRO A 227 13.16 -6.17 2.33
N TYR A 228 12.17 -5.63 3.04
CA TYR A 228 11.08 -6.39 3.63
C TYR A 228 9.99 -6.70 2.60
N ALA A 229 10.05 -7.90 2.04
CA ALA A 229 9.08 -8.39 1.06
C ALA A 229 7.65 -8.49 1.62
N GLU A 230 7.53 -8.58 2.93
CA GLU A 230 6.28 -8.62 3.70
C GLU A 230 5.39 -7.41 3.43
N ILE A 231 5.98 -6.22 3.25
CA ILE A 231 5.24 -4.97 2.93
C ILE A 231 4.54 -5.05 1.58
N GLY A 232 5.07 -5.85 0.68
CA GLY A 232 4.50 -6.03 -0.65
C GLY A 232 3.72 -7.35 -0.84
N SER A 233 3.40 -8.10 0.20
CA SER A 233 2.89 -9.48 0.10
C SER A 233 1.40 -9.55 0.37
N ASP A 234 0.62 -8.91 -0.52
CA ASP A 234 -0.84 -8.90 -0.48
C ASP A 234 -1.47 -10.22 -0.94
N VAL A 235 -2.65 -10.49 -0.41
CA VAL A 235 -3.50 -11.63 -0.75
C VAL A 235 -4.61 -11.17 -1.68
N ASP A 236 -4.42 -11.34 -2.98
CA ASP A 236 -5.39 -10.96 -4.01
C ASP A 236 -6.28 -12.12 -4.46
N ASP A 237 -5.80 -13.36 -4.33
CA ASP A 237 -6.50 -14.57 -4.76
C ASP A 237 -6.32 -15.74 -3.79
N ILE A 238 -7.09 -16.83 -4.01
CA ILE A 238 -7.06 -18.03 -3.17
C ILE A 238 -5.69 -18.71 -3.22
N GLY A 239 -5.00 -18.69 -4.35
CA GLY A 239 -3.68 -19.31 -4.47
C GLY A 239 -2.65 -18.63 -3.57
N GLN A 240 -2.66 -17.29 -3.49
CA GLN A 240 -1.82 -16.53 -2.57
C GLN A 240 -2.22 -16.77 -1.11
N MET A 241 -3.52 -16.85 -0.82
CA MET A 241 -4.02 -17.20 0.50
C MET A 241 -3.49 -18.56 0.96
N GLU A 242 -3.63 -19.61 0.14
CA GLU A 242 -3.15 -20.96 0.44
C GLU A 242 -1.62 -20.99 0.60
N TYR A 243 -0.90 -20.22 -0.21
CA TYR A 243 0.54 -20.05 -0.09
C TYR A 243 0.94 -19.53 1.29
N PHE A 244 0.35 -18.41 1.74
CA PHE A 244 0.66 -17.85 3.06
C PHE A 244 0.14 -18.72 4.20
N GLN A 245 -0.99 -19.37 4.03
CA GLN A 245 -1.51 -20.33 5.02
C GLN A 245 -0.54 -21.48 5.27
N ALA A 246 0.19 -21.93 4.25
CA ALA A 246 1.24 -22.93 4.40
C ALA A 246 2.50 -22.42 5.12
N MET A 247 2.77 -21.12 5.07
CA MET A 247 3.94 -20.49 5.70
C MET A 247 3.75 -20.13 7.18
N VAL A 248 2.52 -19.88 7.61
CA VAL A 248 2.17 -19.46 8.99
C VAL A 248 2.01 -20.67 9.95
N LYS A 249 2.30 -21.88 9.52
CA LYS A 249 2.22 -23.10 10.32
C LYS A 249 3.27 -23.14 11.43
#